data_8c179f69ba55ac8a55aaa21b422d35ee
#
_entry.id   8c179f69ba55ac8a55aaa21b422d35ee
#
_cell.length_a   1.000
_cell.length_b   1.000
_cell.length_c   1.000
_cell.angle_alpha   90.00
_cell.angle_beta   90.00
_cell.angle_gamma   90.00
#
_symmetry.space_group_name_H-M   'P 1'
#
loop_
_entity.id
_entity.type
_entity.pdbx_description
1 polymer ?
#
loop_
_entity_poly.entity_id
_entity_poly.type
_entity_poly.pdbx_seq_one_letter_code
_entity_poly.pdbx_strand_id
1 'polypeptide(L)'
;MKKIVTLSLMSLSLFGCGSDEARPGVAPSIPPTSNPSIPPTNPTEEVYDLIPGIYTGLTSQNEVAEGLVDDNKRLWVIYSDDETLYPDGDVLGFINSNEGVTGKNGKFNVIGKNYSYEARNALDTTITGNYQISKILSGEVFGLPINSTTYTLNYDDFLSKREQTLASINDKTFTGIAYITGDSEAGTLEIKLSTNGEFTGEDEYGCTMNGKLTLSNSKRYFDSSVTFDGSPCYAPNETLKGVGLLDADNELVVIGTDDNRNKGIFFSSVE
;
A
#
# COMPACT_ATOMS: atom_id res chain seq x y z
N MET A 1 -8.06 15.23 -23.70
CA MET A 1 -7.00 15.38 -24.74
C MET A 1 -6.07 14.19 -24.66
N LYS A 2 -6.07 13.31 -25.66
CA LYS A 2 -5.29 12.07 -25.67
C LYS A 2 -3.80 12.37 -25.81
N LYS A 3 -2.98 12.00 -24.84
CA LYS A 3 -1.51 11.93 -24.99
C LYS A 3 -1.11 10.51 -25.29
N ILE A 4 -0.66 10.29 -26.52
CA ILE A 4 -0.07 9.03 -26.98
C ILE A 4 1.38 9.01 -26.50
N VAL A 5 1.72 8.06 -25.66
CA VAL A 5 3.12 7.76 -25.30
C VAL A 5 3.60 6.61 -26.16
N THR A 6 4.55 6.91 -27.04
CA THR A 6 5.17 5.92 -27.96
C THR A 6 6.32 5.22 -27.23
N LEU A 7 6.19 3.94 -27.01
CA LEU A 7 7.24 3.09 -26.41
C LEU A 7 8.18 2.61 -27.51
N SER A 8 9.46 3.03 -27.48
CA SER A 8 10.52 2.56 -28.39
C SER A 8 11.15 1.28 -27.83
N LEU A 9 11.01 0.18 -28.56
CA LEU A 9 11.78 -1.04 -28.35
C LEU A 9 13.21 -0.85 -28.86
N MET A 10 14.20 -0.98 -27.99
CA MET A 10 15.60 -1.19 -28.39
C MET A 10 15.97 -2.67 -28.24
N SER A 11 16.22 -3.32 -29.37
CA SER A 11 16.79 -4.67 -29.45
C SER A 11 18.32 -4.60 -29.37
N LEU A 12 18.92 -5.31 -28.40
CA LEU A 12 20.36 -5.53 -28.33
C LEU A 12 20.69 -6.97 -28.74
N SER A 13 21.39 -7.11 -29.84
CA SER A 13 21.98 -8.35 -30.32
C SER A 13 23.38 -8.53 -29.73
N LEU A 14 23.66 -9.67 -29.13
CA LEU A 14 24.99 -10.10 -28.66
C LEU A 14 25.47 -11.25 -29.52
N PHE A 15 26.53 -11.01 -30.32
CA PHE A 15 27.40 -12.02 -30.88
C PHE A 15 28.72 -12.00 -30.13
N GLY A 16 29.30 -13.17 -29.90
CA GLY A 16 30.68 -13.33 -29.44
C GLY A 16 31.03 -14.73 -28.99
N CYS A 17 31.23 -15.65 -29.97
CA CYS A 17 31.99 -16.89 -29.77
C CYS A 17 33.48 -16.61 -29.92
N GLY A 18 34.31 -17.04 -29.00
CA GLY A 18 35.75 -17.11 -29.12
C GLY A 18 36.27 -18.36 -28.41
N SER A 19 36.62 -19.37 -29.21
CA SER A 19 37.33 -20.57 -28.77
C SER A 19 38.83 -20.35 -28.94
N ASP A 20 39.64 -20.64 -27.90
CA ASP A 20 41.06 -20.82 -28.05
C ASP A 20 41.56 -22.04 -27.30
N GLU A 21 42.43 -22.77 -28.00
CA GLU A 21 42.92 -24.12 -27.74
C GLU A 21 43.93 -24.21 -26.59
N ALA A 22 43.90 -25.33 -25.89
CA ALA A 22 44.83 -25.70 -24.83
C ALA A 22 46.22 -26.12 -25.35
N ARG A 23 47.25 -25.65 -24.66
CA ARG A 23 48.63 -26.20 -24.76
C ARG A 23 49.06 -26.74 -23.40
N PRO A 24 49.59 -27.97 -23.33
CA PRO A 24 50.00 -28.55 -22.06
C PRO A 24 51.38 -28.04 -21.62
N GLY A 25 51.41 -27.29 -20.52
CA GLY A 25 52.65 -26.90 -19.85
C GLY A 25 52.78 -27.68 -18.51
N VAL A 26 53.85 -28.36 -18.35
CA VAL A 26 54.24 -29.10 -17.13
C VAL A 26 54.47 -28.09 -16.01
N ALA A 27 53.68 -28.19 -14.91
CA ALA A 27 53.84 -27.36 -13.73
C ALA A 27 54.72 -28.09 -12.70
N PRO A 28 55.63 -27.40 -11.98
CA PRO A 28 56.37 -27.95 -10.86
C PRO A 28 55.43 -28.07 -9.65
N SER A 29 55.53 -29.22 -8.97
CA SER A 29 54.79 -29.55 -7.74
C SER A 29 55.22 -28.65 -6.60
N ILE A 30 54.30 -27.78 -6.13
CA ILE A 30 54.42 -27.03 -4.89
C ILE A 30 53.82 -27.90 -3.77
N PRO A 31 54.46 -28.06 -2.61
CA PRO A 31 53.85 -28.79 -1.48
C PRO A 31 52.60 -28.07 -0.95
N PRO A 32 51.60 -28.81 -0.46
CA PRO A 32 50.37 -28.20 0.03
C PRO A 32 50.65 -27.38 1.32
N THR A 33 50.64 -26.09 1.21
CA THR A 33 50.52 -25.21 2.32
C THR A 33 49.13 -25.41 2.93
N SER A 34 49.07 -25.92 4.17
CA SER A 34 47.84 -26.00 4.94
C SER A 34 47.27 -24.59 5.13
N ASN A 35 46.26 -24.23 4.36
CA ASN A 35 45.46 -23.06 4.63
C ASN A 35 44.78 -23.21 6.01
N PRO A 36 44.91 -22.22 6.90
CA PRO A 36 44.10 -22.22 8.10
C PRO A 36 42.64 -22.18 7.67
N SER A 37 41.87 -23.18 8.08
CA SER A 37 40.43 -23.22 7.89
C SER A 37 39.82 -22.05 8.61
N ILE A 38 39.42 -21.00 7.86
CA ILE A 38 38.56 -19.91 8.35
C ILE A 38 37.25 -20.60 8.74
N PRO A 39 36.79 -20.51 10.01
CA PRO A 39 35.49 -21.04 10.39
C PRO A 39 34.44 -20.39 9.48
N PRO A 40 33.43 -21.14 9.02
CA PRO A 40 32.37 -20.54 8.28
C PRO A 40 31.72 -19.47 9.14
N THR A 41 31.93 -18.22 8.83
CA THR A 41 31.15 -17.12 9.38
C THR A 41 29.72 -17.33 8.84
N ASN A 42 28.82 -17.77 9.75
CA ASN A 42 27.41 -17.74 9.43
C ASN A 42 27.08 -16.32 8.94
N PRO A 43 26.49 -16.17 7.76
CA PRO A 43 26.07 -14.84 7.31
C PRO A 43 25.13 -14.29 8.37
N THR A 44 25.49 -13.14 8.93
CA THR A 44 24.61 -12.43 9.86
C THR A 44 23.35 -12.13 9.07
N GLU A 45 22.22 -12.66 9.52
CA GLU A 45 20.93 -12.37 8.89
C GLU A 45 20.66 -10.87 9.00
N GLU A 46 20.62 -10.20 7.86
CA GLU A 46 20.30 -8.77 7.81
C GLU A 46 18.79 -8.59 7.97
N VAL A 47 18.41 -7.90 9.02
CA VAL A 47 17.01 -7.52 9.29
C VAL A 47 16.82 -6.09 8.79
N TYR A 48 15.91 -5.91 7.86
CA TYR A 48 15.54 -4.60 7.34
C TYR A 48 14.05 -4.37 7.55
N ASP A 49 13.72 -3.19 8.03
CA ASP A 49 12.34 -2.73 8.07
C ASP A 49 11.91 -2.24 6.68
N LEU A 50 10.62 -2.34 6.38
CA LEU A 50 10.06 -1.63 5.24
C LEU A 50 10.27 -0.13 5.40
N ILE A 51 10.67 0.52 4.33
CA ILE A 51 10.82 1.98 4.32
C ILE A 51 9.45 2.62 4.14
N PRO A 52 9.08 3.58 5.03
CA PRO A 52 7.86 4.35 4.85
C PRO A 52 7.82 5.06 3.49
N GLY A 53 6.65 5.00 2.85
CA GLY A 53 6.44 5.61 1.54
C GLY A 53 5.24 5.02 0.82
N ILE A 54 5.02 5.49 -0.39
CA ILE A 54 3.93 5.07 -1.26
C ILE A 54 4.47 4.14 -2.34
N TYR A 55 3.72 3.08 -2.62
CA TYR A 55 4.02 2.05 -3.59
C TYR A 55 2.81 1.84 -4.48
N THR A 56 3.00 1.85 -5.80
CA THR A 56 1.92 1.73 -6.78
C THR A 56 2.19 0.60 -7.77
N GLY A 57 1.16 -0.08 -8.21
CA GLY A 57 1.32 -1.17 -9.17
C GLY A 57 0.05 -1.96 -9.43
N LEU A 58 0.23 -3.24 -9.75
CA LEU A 58 -0.87 -4.11 -10.16
C LEU A 58 -0.87 -5.43 -9.39
N THR A 59 -2.06 -6.00 -9.27
CA THR A 59 -2.26 -7.38 -8.85
C THR A 59 -2.27 -8.34 -10.05
N SER A 60 -2.23 -9.65 -9.78
CA SER A 60 -2.38 -10.68 -10.83
C SER A 60 -3.77 -10.73 -11.45
N GLN A 61 -4.73 -10.00 -10.89
CA GLN A 61 -6.09 -9.84 -11.40
C GLN A 61 -6.27 -8.57 -12.23
N ASN A 62 -5.16 -7.84 -12.49
CA ASN A 62 -5.11 -6.53 -13.13
C ASN A 62 -5.80 -5.41 -12.33
N GLU A 63 -5.97 -5.60 -11.03
CA GLU A 63 -6.42 -4.52 -10.16
C GLU A 63 -5.26 -3.53 -9.95
N VAL A 64 -5.56 -2.25 -9.95
CA VAL A 64 -4.62 -1.21 -9.51
C VAL A 64 -4.48 -1.31 -7.99
N ALA A 65 -3.26 -1.28 -7.50
CA ALA A 65 -2.99 -1.35 -6.07
C ALA A 65 -2.05 -0.21 -5.65
N GLU A 66 -2.50 0.53 -4.65
CA GLU A 66 -1.76 1.62 -4.04
C GLU A 66 -1.51 1.33 -2.56
N GLY A 67 -0.24 1.29 -2.16
CA GLY A 67 0.17 0.93 -0.82
C GLY A 67 0.89 2.07 -0.12
N LEU A 68 0.50 2.35 1.13
CA LEU A 68 1.24 3.18 2.06
C LEU A 68 1.92 2.29 3.11
N VAL A 69 3.23 2.44 3.26
CA VAL A 69 3.95 2.00 4.46
C VAL A 69 4.00 3.20 5.40
N ASP A 70 3.31 3.13 6.53
CA ASP A 70 3.21 4.23 7.49
C ASP A 70 4.48 4.36 8.38
N ASP A 71 4.53 5.37 9.24
CA ASP A 71 5.65 5.62 10.15
C ASP A 71 5.85 4.50 11.19
N ASN A 72 4.80 3.72 11.46
CA ASN A 72 4.84 2.52 12.30
C ASN A 72 5.16 1.26 11.48
N LYS A 73 5.48 1.42 10.18
CA LYS A 73 5.79 0.36 9.23
C LYS A 73 4.61 -0.57 8.94
N ARG A 74 3.38 -0.18 9.26
CA ARG A 74 2.20 -0.93 8.86
C ARG A 74 1.92 -0.68 7.40
N LEU A 75 1.47 -1.74 6.74
CA LEU A 75 1.09 -1.71 5.35
C LEU A 75 -0.42 -1.43 5.24
N TRP A 76 -0.77 -0.44 4.45
CA TRP A 76 -2.12 -0.08 4.02
C TRP A 76 -2.15 -0.16 2.51
N VAL A 77 -3.02 -0.96 1.93
CA VAL A 77 -3.10 -1.13 0.48
C VAL A 77 -4.55 -1.02 0.04
N ILE A 78 -4.83 -0.08 -0.83
CA ILE A 78 -6.10 0.04 -1.54
C ILE A 78 -5.95 -0.73 -2.84
N TYR A 79 -6.98 -1.42 -3.28
CA TYR A 79 -7.04 -2.07 -4.58
C TYR A 79 -8.38 -1.75 -5.26
N SER A 80 -8.32 -1.47 -6.57
CA SER A 80 -9.42 -1.01 -7.39
C SER A 80 -9.38 -1.65 -8.77
N ASP A 81 -10.48 -1.63 -9.47
CA ASP A 81 -10.51 -2.01 -10.88
C ASP A 81 -9.60 -1.10 -11.71
N ASP A 82 -9.06 -1.63 -12.80
CA ASP A 82 -8.24 -0.86 -13.74
C ASP A 82 -9.12 0.15 -14.50
N GLU A 83 -8.90 1.44 -14.28
CA GLU A 83 -9.60 2.55 -14.94
C GLU A 83 -9.53 2.50 -16.47
N THR A 84 -8.53 1.82 -17.05
CA THR A 84 -8.44 1.63 -18.51
C THR A 84 -9.49 0.68 -19.03
N LEU A 85 -9.98 -0.22 -18.19
CA LEU A 85 -11.02 -1.19 -18.50
C LEU A 85 -12.40 -0.73 -17.98
N TYR A 86 -12.40 -0.02 -16.87
CA TYR A 86 -13.60 0.48 -16.16
C TYR A 86 -13.45 1.99 -15.92
N PRO A 87 -14.06 2.86 -16.72
CA PRO A 87 -13.87 4.32 -16.67
C PRO A 87 -14.18 4.99 -15.32
N ASP A 88 -14.93 4.29 -14.48
CA ASP A 88 -15.35 4.79 -13.15
C ASP A 88 -14.59 4.11 -11.99
N GLY A 89 -13.53 3.35 -12.30
CA GLY A 89 -12.58 2.67 -11.43
C GLY A 89 -13.02 2.42 -9.98
N ASP A 90 -13.91 1.44 -9.75
CA ASP A 90 -14.48 1.21 -8.43
C ASP A 90 -13.41 0.65 -7.47
N VAL A 91 -13.31 1.25 -6.29
CA VAL A 91 -12.49 0.67 -5.22
C VAL A 91 -13.15 -0.61 -4.71
N LEU A 92 -12.40 -1.70 -4.82
CA LEU A 92 -12.86 -3.04 -4.42
C LEU A 92 -12.59 -3.33 -2.94
N GLY A 93 -11.64 -2.62 -2.34
CA GLY A 93 -11.33 -2.81 -0.93
C GLY A 93 -9.96 -2.26 -0.52
N PHE A 94 -9.62 -2.53 0.73
CA PHE A 94 -8.28 -2.27 1.22
C PHE A 94 -7.79 -3.37 2.16
N ILE A 95 -6.48 -3.50 2.28
CA ILE A 95 -5.79 -4.42 3.17
C ILE A 95 -4.96 -3.61 4.16
N ASN A 96 -4.95 -4.05 5.43
CA ASN A 96 -4.08 -3.45 6.44
C ASN A 96 -3.37 -4.53 7.26
N SER A 97 -2.05 -4.41 7.44
CA SER A 97 -1.29 -5.31 8.32
C SER A 97 -1.62 -5.05 9.79
N ASN A 98 -1.63 -6.10 10.61
CA ASN A 98 -1.95 -5.99 12.05
C ASN A 98 -0.88 -5.21 12.81
N GLU A 99 0.37 -5.34 12.37
CA GLU A 99 1.56 -4.76 12.99
C GLU A 99 2.51 -4.23 11.93
N GLY A 100 3.56 -3.56 12.38
CA GLY A 100 4.62 -3.09 11.50
C GLY A 100 5.35 -4.26 10.84
N VAL A 101 5.61 -4.12 9.55
CA VAL A 101 6.25 -5.16 8.74
C VAL A 101 7.76 -5.08 8.90
N THR A 102 8.34 -6.13 9.43
CA THR A 102 9.78 -6.31 9.53
C THR A 102 10.23 -7.35 8.52
N GLY A 103 11.18 -6.98 7.69
CA GLY A 103 11.71 -7.89 6.68
C GLY A 103 13.04 -8.51 7.10
N LYS A 104 13.28 -9.72 6.61
CA LYS A 104 14.53 -10.46 6.82
C LYS A 104 15.05 -10.95 5.48
N ASN A 105 16.29 -10.60 5.15
CA ASN A 105 16.88 -10.94 3.85
C ASN A 105 16.02 -10.55 2.64
N GLY A 106 15.41 -9.36 2.68
CA GLY A 106 14.53 -8.89 1.62
C GLY A 106 13.17 -9.59 1.52
N LYS A 107 12.76 -10.33 2.57
CA LYS A 107 11.47 -11.03 2.63
C LYS A 107 10.70 -10.65 3.88
N PHE A 108 9.38 -10.71 3.80
CA PHE A 108 8.51 -10.54 4.96
C PHE A 108 7.31 -11.46 4.91
N ASN A 109 6.68 -11.64 6.08
CA ASN A 109 5.41 -12.32 6.25
C ASN A 109 4.70 -11.64 7.41
N VAL A 110 3.49 -11.16 7.19
CA VAL A 110 2.70 -10.46 8.20
C VAL A 110 1.23 -10.85 8.09
N ILE A 111 0.55 -10.90 9.23
CA ILE A 111 -0.89 -11.09 9.30
C ILE A 111 -1.56 -9.73 9.16
N GLY A 112 -2.69 -9.70 8.47
CA GLY A 112 -3.50 -8.52 8.25
C GLY A 112 -4.98 -8.83 8.16
N LYS A 113 -5.73 -7.83 7.75
CA LYS A 113 -7.15 -7.93 7.41
C LYS A 113 -7.38 -7.39 6.02
N ASN A 114 -8.28 -8.02 5.29
CA ASN A 114 -8.86 -7.50 4.05
C ASN A 114 -10.27 -6.98 4.32
N TYR A 115 -10.53 -5.76 3.92
CA TYR A 115 -11.79 -5.04 4.02
C TYR A 115 -12.34 -4.84 2.60
N SER A 116 -12.82 -5.93 2.00
CA SER A 116 -13.42 -5.91 0.67
C SER A 116 -14.82 -5.32 0.72
N TYR A 117 -15.17 -4.54 -0.30
CA TYR A 117 -16.54 -4.04 -0.52
C TYR A 117 -17.57 -5.18 -0.63
N GLU A 118 -17.20 -6.27 -1.29
CA GLU A 118 -18.08 -7.43 -1.44
C GLU A 118 -18.23 -8.30 -0.18
N ALA A 119 -17.30 -8.17 0.78
CA ALA A 119 -17.29 -9.00 1.97
C ALA A 119 -18.11 -8.36 3.10
N ARG A 120 -19.02 -9.12 3.70
CA ARG A 120 -19.81 -8.66 4.85
C ARG A 120 -18.98 -8.41 6.12
N ASN A 121 -17.79 -8.96 6.21
CA ASN A 121 -16.90 -8.85 7.37
C ASN A 121 -15.45 -8.75 6.89
N ALA A 122 -14.62 -8.12 7.72
CA ALA A 122 -13.19 -8.13 7.52
C ALA A 122 -12.63 -9.57 7.55
N LEU A 123 -11.84 -9.94 6.55
CA LEU A 123 -11.28 -11.28 6.39
C LEU A 123 -9.83 -11.32 6.89
N ASP A 124 -9.51 -12.36 7.66
CA ASP A 124 -8.12 -12.62 8.04
C ASP A 124 -7.28 -12.91 6.80
N THR A 125 -6.13 -12.26 6.72
CA THR A 125 -5.27 -12.28 5.54
C THR A 125 -3.82 -12.45 5.95
N THR A 126 -3.05 -13.21 5.17
CA THR A 126 -1.59 -13.30 5.29
C THR A 126 -0.96 -12.60 4.09
N ILE A 127 -0.05 -11.68 4.35
CA ILE A 127 0.67 -10.92 3.32
C ILE A 127 2.11 -11.38 3.36
N THR A 128 2.57 -12.00 2.28
CA THR A 128 3.97 -12.39 2.10
C THR A 128 4.61 -11.55 1.01
N GLY A 129 5.89 -11.29 1.13
CA GLY A 129 6.54 -10.53 0.07
C GLY A 129 8.05 -10.53 0.09
N ASN A 130 8.57 -10.06 -1.03
CA ASN A 130 9.96 -9.68 -1.21
C ASN A 130 9.99 -8.16 -1.38
N TYR A 131 11.02 -7.52 -0.87
CA TYR A 131 11.21 -6.10 -1.06
C TYR A 131 12.65 -5.75 -1.42
N GLN A 132 12.78 -4.71 -2.21
CA GLN A 132 14.01 -4.00 -2.44
C GLN A 132 13.79 -2.56 -1.97
N ILE A 133 14.66 -2.11 -1.08
CA ILE A 133 14.56 -0.81 -0.43
C ILE A 133 14.37 0.31 -1.48
N SER A 134 13.33 1.13 -1.32
CA SER A 134 12.96 2.23 -2.22
C SER A 134 12.85 1.85 -3.69
N LYS A 135 12.42 0.63 -4.00
CA LYS A 135 12.25 0.16 -5.38
C LYS A 135 10.97 -0.64 -5.57
N ILE A 136 10.86 -1.79 -4.95
CA ILE A 136 9.78 -2.74 -5.26
C ILE A 136 9.34 -3.50 -4.02
N LEU A 137 8.06 -3.77 -3.97
CA LEU A 137 7.38 -4.63 -3.02
C LEU A 137 6.56 -5.62 -3.84
N SER A 138 6.88 -6.91 -3.77
CA SER A 138 6.15 -7.92 -4.54
C SER A 138 5.91 -9.16 -3.71
N GLY A 139 4.79 -9.83 -3.90
CA GLY A 139 4.45 -10.99 -3.10
C GLY A 139 3.07 -11.53 -3.37
N GLU A 140 2.48 -12.11 -2.34
CA GLU A 140 1.20 -12.79 -2.42
C GLU A 140 0.37 -12.50 -1.16
N VAL A 141 -0.92 -12.32 -1.36
CA VAL A 141 -1.92 -12.15 -0.31
C VAL A 141 -2.81 -13.38 -0.30
N PHE A 142 -2.94 -14.01 0.86
CA PHE A 142 -3.78 -15.20 1.10
C PHE A 142 -4.95 -14.85 2.00
N GLY A 143 -6.05 -15.61 1.92
CA GLY A 143 -7.24 -15.40 2.74
C GLY A 143 -8.23 -14.40 2.13
N LEU A 144 -8.09 -14.13 0.84
CA LEU A 144 -9.08 -13.40 0.05
C LEU A 144 -10.26 -14.31 -0.31
N PRO A 145 -11.40 -13.74 -0.73
CA PRO A 145 -12.53 -14.55 -1.22
C PRO A 145 -12.12 -15.49 -2.36
N ILE A 146 -11.07 -15.15 -3.11
CA ILE A 146 -10.53 -15.90 -4.25
C ILE A 146 -9.10 -16.35 -3.87
N ASN A 147 -8.97 -17.44 -3.18
CA ASN A 147 -7.74 -18.17 -2.79
C ASN A 147 -6.49 -17.33 -2.49
N SER A 148 -5.84 -16.74 -3.51
CA SER A 148 -4.68 -15.86 -3.36
C SER A 148 -4.52 -14.92 -4.55
N THR A 149 -3.91 -13.77 -4.31
CA THR A 149 -3.58 -12.77 -5.34
C THR A 149 -2.12 -12.38 -5.20
N THR A 150 -1.37 -12.41 -6.30
CA THR A 150 -0.01 -11.86 -6.30
C THR A 150 -0.04 -10.37 -6.64
N TYR A 151 0.95 -9.63 -6.13
CA TYR A 151 1.07 -8.20 -6.37
C TYR A 151 2.50 -7.80 -6.67
N THR A 152 2.64 -6.70 -7.41
CA THR A 152 3.93 -6.05 -7.67
C THR A 152 3.74 -4.55 -7.62
N LEU A 153 4.27 -3.91 -6.58
CA LEU A 153 4.18 -2.48 -6.33
C LEU A 153 5.57 -1.86 -6.43
N ASN A 154 5.69 -0.78 -7.19
CA ASN A 154 6.91 -0.01 -7.32
C ASN A 154 6.88 1.16 -6.35
N TYR A 155 8.02 1.49 -5.74
CA TYR A 155 8.13 2.67 -4.90
C TYR A 155 7.91 3.92 -5.74
N ASP A 156 6.90 4.68 -5.40
CA ASP A 156 6.61 5.96 -6.04
C ASP A 156 7.44 7.06 -5.37
N ASP A 157 8.51 7.47 -6.03
CA ASP A 157 9.47 8.45 -5.50
C ASP A 157 8.85 9.85 -5.41
N PHE A 158 7.93 10.20 -6.28
CA PHE A 158 7.24 11.50 -6.27
C PHE A 158 6.26 11.58 -5.11
N LEU A 159 5.33 10.65 -5.00
CA LEU A 159 4.34 10.63 -3.91
C LEU A 159 5.00 10.40 -2.54
N SER A 160 6.01 9.52 -2.47
CA SER A 160 6.72 9.24 -1.21
C SER A 160 7.54 10.40 -0.68
N LYS A 161 7.97 11.34 -1.53
CA LYS A 161 8.71 12.55 -1.13
C LYS A 161 7.82 13.77 -0.98
N ARG A 162 6.58 13.71 -1.45
CA ARG A 162 5.64 14.80 -1.35
C ARG A 162 5.23 15.01 0.12
N GLU A 163 5.51 16.19 0.65
CA GLU A 163 5.03 16.54 1.99
C GLU A 163 3.55 16.94 1.92
N GLN A 164 2.74 16.30 2.78
CA GLN A 164 1.39 16.73 3.08
C GLN A 164 1.45 17.93 4.03
N THR A 165 0.47 18.81 3.96
CA THR A 165 0.35 19.95 4.88
C THR A 165 -1.11 20.15 5.29
N LEU A 166 -1.35 20.63 6.50
CA LEU A 166 -2.71 21.01 6.89
C LEU A 166 -3.27 22.10 5.96
N ALA A 167 -2.44 23.00 5.45
CA ALA A 167 -2.86 24.03 4.52
C ALA A 167 -3.43 23.47 3.20
N SER A 168 -3.03 22.27 2.80
CA SER A 168 -3.54 21.63 1.58
C SER A 168 -4.96 21.11 1.72
N ILE A 169 -5.45 20.89 2.97
CA ILE A 169 -6.79 20.38 3.26
C ILE A 169 -7.67 21.36 4.04
N ASN A 170 -7.09 22.36 4.71
CA ASN A 170 -7.83 23.30 5.55
C ASN A 170 -8.90 24.07 4.77
N ASP A 171 -10.05 24.27 5.42
CA ASP A 171 -11.22 24.99 4.90
C ASP A 171 -11.74 24.45 3.57
N LYS A 172 -11.39 23.21 3.23
CA LYS A 172 -11.86 22.52 2.02
C LYS A 172 -13.04 21.62 2.33
N THR A 173 -13.86 21.45 1.30
CA THR A 173 -14.89 20.40 1.25
C THR A 173 -14.44 19.36 0.24
N PHE A 174 -14.53 18.10 0.62
CA PHE A 174 -14.28 16.95 -0.24
C PHE A 174 -15.57 16.15 -0.33
N THR A 175 -15.99 15.86 -1.55
CA THR A 175 -17.16 15.02 -1.82
C THR A 175 -16.69 13.79 -2.58
N GLY A 176 -17.18 12.62 -2.22
CA GLY A 176 -16.73 11.39 -2.85
C GLY A 176 -17.52 10.17 -2.41
N ILE A 177 -16.98 9.01 -2.72
CA ILE A 177 -17.57 7.73 -2.39
C ILE A 177 -16.98 7.21 -1.07
N ALA A 178 -17.85 6.72 -0.21
CA ALA A 178 -17.46 6.06 1.04
C ALA A 178 -18.17 4.72 1.17
N TYR A 179 -17.50 3.77 1.82
CA TYR A 179 -18.15 2.56 2.31
C TYR A 179 -17.58 2.14 3.66
N ILE A 180 -18.36 1.35 4.38
CA ILE A 180 -17.95 0.66 5.61
C ILE A 180 -18.11 -0.83 5.38
N THR A 181 -17.08 -1.63 5.72
CA THR A 181 -17.13 -3.10 5.60
C THR A 181 -18.35 -3.66 6.31
N GLY A 182 -19.16 -4.40 5.59
CA GLY A 182 -20.43 -4.98 6.09
C GLY A 182 -21.67 -4.17 5.73
N ASP A 183 -21.52 -2.93 5.28
CA ASP A 183 -22.61 -2.21 4.62
C ASP A 183 -22.81 -2.80 3.22
N SER A 184 -24.05 -2.80 2.75
CA SER A 184 -24.40 -3.33 1.44
C SER A 184 -24.24 -2.30 0.32
N GLU A 185 -24.05 -1.04 0.66
CA GLU A 185 -24.06 0.07 -0.28
C GLU A 185 -22.93 1.06 0.00
N ALA A 186 -22.20 1.43 -1.03
CA ALA A 186 -21.36 2.61 -1.00
C ALA A 186 -22.27 3.83 -1.13
N GLY A 187 -21.95 4.88 -0.37
CA GLY A 187 -22.71 6.12 -0.39
C GLY A 187 -21.84 7.31 -0.72
N THR A 188 -22.49 8.37 -1.20
CA THR A 188 -21.82 9.67 -1.34
C THR A 188 -21.64 10.31 0.03
N LEU A 189 -20.42 10.73 0.32
CA LEU A 189 -20.03 11.40 1.57
C LEU A 189 -19.46 12.78 1.27
N GLU A 190 -19.91 13.79 1.99
CA GLU A 190 -19.30 15.11 2.02
C GLU A 190 -18.53 15.32 3.33
N ILE A 191 -17.23 15.66 3.24
CA ILE A 191 -16.37 15.98 4.39
C ILE A 191 -15.97 17.45 4.32
N LYS A 192 -16.23 18.20 5.40
CA LYS A 192 -15.83 19.62 5.55
C LYS A 192 -14.74 19.74 6.59
N LEU A 193 -13.55 20.17 6.14
CA LEU A 193 -12.40 20.37 7.03
C LEU A 193 -12.32 21.80 7.56
N SER A 194 -11.89 21.92 8.80
CA SER A 194 -11.55 23.18 9.46
C SER A 194 -10.03 23.45 9.41
N THR A 195 -9.60 24.61 9.89
CA THR A 195 -8.20 25.07 9.86
C THR A 195 -7.21 24.21 10.66
N ASN A 196 -7.68 23.31 11.52
CA ASN A 196 -6.84 22.46 12.38
C ASN A 196 -6.92 20.97 12.03
N GLY A 197 -7.48 20.66 10.83
CA GLY A 197 -7.67 19.31 10.35
C GLY A 197 -8.84 18.55 10.98
N GLU A 198 -9.63 19.20 11.87
CA GLU A 198 -10.91 18.64 12.31
C GLU A 198 -11.90 18.70 11.17
N PHE A 199 -12.79 17.71 11.10
CA PHE A 199 -13.82 17.68 10.08
C PHE A 199 -15.17 17.22 10.62
N THR A 200 -16.20 17.58 9.87
CA THR A 200 -17.53 16.98 9.96
C THR A 200 -17.85 16.36 8.61
N GLY A 201 -18.61 15.28 8.61
CA GLY A 201 -19.09 14.62 7.41
C GLY A 201 -20.55 14.25 7.52
N GLU A 202 -21.22 14.15 6.37
CA GLU A 202 -22.58 13.68 6.24
C GLU A 202 -22.70 12.89 4.93
N ASP A 203 -23.26 11.68 5.01
CA ASP A 203 -23.57 10.88 3.84
C ASP A 203 -24.99 11.13 3.33
N GLU A 204 -25.29 10.62 2.14
CA GLU A 204 -26.60 10.78 1.50
C GLU A 204 -27.76 10.12 2.26
N TYR A 205 -27.46 9.24 3.21
CA TYR A 205 -28.46 8.57 4.04
C TYR A 205 -28.69 9.27 5.40
N GLY A 206 -27.98 10.40 5.63
CA GLY A 206 -28.09 11.21 6.83
C GLY A 206 -27.24 10.69 8.01
N CYS A 207 -26.29 9.79 7.76
CA CYS A 207 -25.28 9.47 8.76
C CYS A 207 -24.31 10.63 8.88
N THR A 208 -24.19 11.18 10.10
CA THR A 208 -23.24 12.23 10.41
C THR A 208 -22.03 11.65 11.13
N MET A 209 -20.89 12.29 10.92
CA MET A 209 -19.64 11.90 11.56
C MET A 209 -18.77 13.12 11.84
N ASN A 210 -17.85 12.96 12.75
CA ASN A 210 -16.80 13.93 13.01
C ASN A 210 -15.46 13.24 13.10
N GLY A 211 -14.40 13.99 12.92
CA GLY A 211 -13.08 13.38 12.93
C GLY A 211 -11.95 14.38 12.86
N LYS A 212 -10.75 13.85 12.70
CA LYS A 212 -9.54 14.64 12.62
C LYS A 212 -8.52 13.98 11.72
N LEU A 213 -7.88 14.81 10.88
CA LEU A 213 -6.67 14.50 10.15
C LEU A 213 -5.51 15.20 10.84
N THR A 214 -4.54 14.44 11.32
CA THR A 214 -3.35 14.96 12.00
C THR A 214 -2.12 14.62 11.17
N LEU A 215 -1.29 15.62 10.86
CA LEU A 215 -0.10 15.38 10.05
C LEU A 215 0.81 14.34 10.72
N SER A 216 1.21 13.29 10.00
CA SER A 216 2.12 12.26 10.49
C SER A 216 3.52 12.83 10.79
N ASN A 217 4.35 12.10 11.54
CA ASN A 217 5.71 12.53 11.86
C ASN A 217 6.57 12.72 10.60
N SER A 218 6.41 11.84 9.61
CA SER A 218 7.10 11.94 8.31
C SER A 218 6.53 13.02 7.39
N LYS A 219 5.36 13.57 7.72
CA LYS A 219 4.58 14.51 6.89
C LYS A 219 4.17 13.96 5.52
N ARG A 220 4.13 12.67 5.34
CA ARG A 220 3.80 12.03 4.05
C ARG A 220 2.33 11.68 3.94
N TYR A 221 1.64 11.58 5.06
CA TYR A 221 0.23 11.25 5.18
C TYR A 221 -0.33 11.92 6.44
N PHE A 222 -1.62 11.78 6.64
CA PHE A 222 -2.30 12.17 7.88
C PHE A 222 -2.68 10.91 8.66
N ASP A 223 -2.47 10.92 9.96
CA ASP A 223 -3.18 10.01 10.86
C ASP A 223 -4.65 10.44 10.89
N SER A 224 -5.56 9.52 10.67
CA SER A 224 -7.00 9.77 10.62
C SER A 224 -7.72 9.16 11.82
N SER A 225 -8.76 9.86 12.30
CA SER A 225 -9.72 9.35 13.26
C SER A 225 -11.10 9.83 12.84
N VAL A 226 -12.03 8.90 12.66
CA VAL A 226 -13.42 9.15 12.26
C VAL A 226 -14.34 8.58 13.31
N THR A 227 -15.22 9.38 13.90
CA THR A 227 -16.23 8.95 14.87
C THR A 227 -17.61 9.16 14.27
N PHE A 228 -18.36 8.09 14.16
CA PHE A 228 -19.73 8.12 13.67
C PHE A 228 -20.69 8.54 14.81
N ASP A 229 -21.69 9.33 14.46
CA ASP A 229 -22.77 9.64 15.39
C ASP A 229 -23.70 8.42 15.57
N GLY A 230 -24.88 8.63 16.17
CA GLY A 230 -25.85 7.57 16.39
C GLY A 230 -26.50 7.07 15.08
N SER A 231 -27.72 6.51 15.21
CA SER A 231 -28.52 6.16 14.04
C SER A 231 -28.77 7.39 13.16
N PRO A 232 -28.69 7.30 11.82
CA PRO A 232 -28.76 6.05 11.03
C PRO A 232 -27.41 5.43 10.64
N CYS A 233 -26.28 5.87 11.21
CA CYS A 233 -24.97 5.35 10.83
C CYS A 233 -24.85 3.83 10.99
N TYR A 234 -24.15 3.16 10.07
CA TYR A 234 -23.88 1.72 10.11
C TYR A 234 -22.98 1.30 11.29
N ALA A 235 -22.08 2.19 11.72
CA ALA A 235 -21.18 2.00 12.87
C ALA A 235 -21.47 3.01 13.99
N PRO A 236 -22.68 3.02 14.59
CA PRO A 236 -23.13 4.08 15.46
C PRO A 236 -22.26 4.16 16.73
N ASN A 237 -21.78 5.38 17.03
CA ASN A 237 -20.89 5.70 18.15
C ASN A 237 -19.53 4.98 18.14
N GLU A 238 -19.12 4.44 17.00
CA GLU A 238 -17.81 3.81 16.85
C GLU A 238 -16.79 4.82 16.31
N THR A 239 -15.52 4.61 16.68
CA THR A 239 -14.38 5.37 16.16
C THR A 239 -13.48 4.45 15.37
N LEU A 240 -13.20 4.81 14.12
CA LEU A 240 -12.24 4.14 13.25
C LEU A 240 -10.99 5.00 13.09
N LYS A 241 -9.82 4.38 13.15
CA LYS A 241 -8.51 5.04 13.07
C LYS A 241 -7.71 4.49 11.90
N GLY A 242 -6.97 5.34 11.26
CA GLY A 242 -6.19 4.93 10.10
C GLY A 242 -5.33 6.03 9.53
N VAL A 243 -5.33 6.12 8.21
CA VAL A 243 -4.50 7.04 7.45
C VAL A 243 -5.35 7.80 6.42
N GLY A 244 -4.89 9.00 6.08
CA GLY A 244 -5.44 9.80 4.99
C GLY A 244 -4.31 10.44 4.19
N LEU A 245 -4.49 10.63 2.90
CA LEU A 245 -3.53 11.31 2.06
C LEU A 245 -4.24 12.08 0.93
N LEU A 246 -3.57 13.08 0.40
CA LEU A 246 -3.92 13.63 -0.90
C LEU A 246 -3.09 12.91 -1.95
N ASP A 247 -3.74 12.36 -2.94
CA ASP A 247 -3.12 11.72 -4.08
C ASP A 247 -2.48 12.72 -5.07
N ALA A 248 -2.10 12.25 -6.26
CA ALA A 248 -1.46 13.09 -7.28
C ALA A 248 -2.36 14.24 -7.78
N ASP A 249 -3.66 14.06 -7.80
CA ASP A 249 -4.67 15.00 -8.29
C ASP A 249 -5.24 15.89 -7.18
N ASN A 250 -4.77 15.74 -5.94
CA ASN A 250 -5.21 16.38 -4.70
C ASN A 250 -6.58 15.90 -4.21
N GLU A 251 -6.97 14.72 -4.58
CA GLU A 251 -8.12 14.04 -4.04
C GLU A 251 -7.78 13.46 -2.67
N LEU A 252 -8.73 13.54 -1.74
CA LEU A 252 -8.55 13.04 -0.39
C LEU A 252 -8.98 11.58 -0.31
N VAL A 253 -8.04 10.72 0.04
CA VAL A 253 -8.29 9.32 0.35
C VAL A 253 -8.13 9.10 1.83
N VAL A 254 -9.11 8.44 2.48
CA VAL A 254 -9.08 8.08 3.91
C VAL A 254 -9.45 6.61 4.07
N ILE A 255 -8.62 5.86 4.77
CA ILE A 255 -8.92 4.49 5.19
C ILE A 255 -8.69 4.34 6.69
N GLY A 256 -9.51 3.53 7.33
CA GLY A 256 -9.39 3.31 8.78
C GLY A 256 -10.10 2.05 9.23
N THR A 257 -9.79 1.61 10.44
CA THR A 257 -10.37 0.41 11.05
C THR A 257 -10.78 0.69 12.50
N ASP A 258 -11.78 -0.04 13.00
CA ASP A 258 -12.09 -0.06 14.42
C ASP A 258 -10.95 -0.73 15.22
N ASP A 259 -10.94 -0.52 16.54
CA ASP A 259 -9.88 -1.08 17.41
C ASP A 259 -9.88 -2.62 17.41
N ASN A 260 -11.02 -3.26 17.16
CA ASN A 260 -11.16 -4.72 17.04
C ASN A 260 -10.83 -5.25 15.63
N ARG A 261 -10.63 -4.36 14.67
CA ARG A 261 -10.33 -4.66 13.28
C ARG A 261 -11.39 -5.51 12.57
N ASN A 262 -12.64 -5.34 12.98
CA ASN A 262 -13.79 -6.01 12.37
C ASN A 262 -14.47 -5.16 11.31
N LYS A 263 -14.34 -3.84 11.43
CA LYS A 263 -14.88 -2.88 10.49
C LYS A 263 -13.76 -2.03 9.88
N GLY A 264 -13.92 -1.72 8.62
CA GLY A 264 -13.07 -0.79 7.90
C GLY A 264 -13.89 0.27 7.22
N ILE A 265 -13.39 1.50 7.17
CA ILE A 265 -13.94 2.58 6.36
C ILE A 265 -12.98 2.92 5.23
N PHE A 266 -13.54 3.21 4.09
CA PHE A 266 -12.88 3.79 2.93
C PHE A 266 -13.64 5.05 2.49
N PHE A 267 -12.91 6.08 2.13
CA PHE A 267 -13.42 7.28 1.47
C PHE A 267 -12.42 7.72 0.41
N SER A 268 -12.90 8.03 -0.79
CA SER A 268 -12.13 8.70 -1.83
C SER A 268 -12.95 9.85 -2.39
N SER A 269 -12.39 11.06 -2.37
CA SER A 269 -13.04 12.19 -3.02
C SER A 269 -12.89 12.08 -4.53
N VAL A 270 -13.81 12.71 -5.23
CA VAL A 270 -13.78 12.92 -6.68
C VAL A 270 -13.84 14.41 -6.97
N GLU A 271 -13.24 14.86 -8.08
CA GLU A 271 -13.32 16.26 -8.52
C GLU A 271 -14.76 16.72 -8.84
#